data_67ab5d82b351bc8d334ee2ef040b8373
#
_entry.id   67ab5d82b351bc8d334ee2ef040b8373
#
_cell.length_a   1.000
_cell.length_b   1.000
_cell.length_c   1.000
_cell.angle_alpha   90.00
_cell.angle_beta   90.00
_cell.angle_gamma   90.00
#
_symmetry.space_group_name_H-M   'P 1'
#
loop_
_entity.id
_entity.type
_entity.pdbx_description
1 polymer ?
#
loop_
_entity_poly.entity_id
_entity_poly.type
_entity_poly.pdbx_seq_one_letter_code
_entity_poly.pdbx_strand_id
1 'polypeptide(L)'
;MSPEHSIDIFLGLDVGKSEHHACALDRDGNKVFDKPLPQLESELAGVFHQLQKLGTVLVIVDQPNTIGALPIAVARDCGCEVGYLPGLAMRKAADLYPGRAKTDKRDAFIIADTARTMPHTLRAVDRNDEVLSALKMLSGFDDDIARDCTRTVNRLRSILTQIYPSLERVFAGSTLTRTPILDLLIHYKGPQGLKRAGYQRVLNWMIKHTRKDPTPLVDDIFAALKAQTVIVPGSDAAELVIPQLAANIKALKEQRNTIAEQVEEMLADFPLCEVLMSMPGVGIKTAAQILLAIGDGSDFDSAGH
;
A
#
# COMPACT_ATOMS: atom_id res chain seq x y z
N MET A 1 -7.40 1.86 -27.32
CA MET A 1 -7.56 3.12 -28.08
C MET A 1 -8.59 2.88 -29.16
N SER A 2 -9.69 3.65 -29.14
CA SER A 2 -10.74 3.55 -30.17
C SER A 2 -10.20 4.07 -31.51
N PRO A 3 -10.47 3.41 -32.64
CA PRO A 3 -9.87 3.75 -33.94
C PRO A 3 -10.44 5.00 -34.62
N GLU A 4 -11.28 5.80 -33.98
CA GLU A 4 -12.06 6.84 -34.66
C GLU A 4 -11.57 8.27 -34.48
N HIS A 5 -10.63 8.58 -33.60
CA HIS A 5 -10.12 9.95 -33.43
C HIS A 5 -8.62 10.00 -33.70
N SER A 6 -8.26 10.72 -34.76
CA SER A 6 -6.84 10.96 -35.04
C SER A 6 -6.31 12.02 -34.07
N ILE A 7 -5.25 11.68 -33.34
CA ILE A 7 -4.56 12.61 -32.43
C ILE A 7 -3.86 13.72 -33.22
N ASP A 8 -4.05 14.97 -32.81
CA ASP A 8 -3.41 16.14 -33.41
C ASP A 8 -2.22 16.63 -32.58
N ILE A 9 -2.33 16.55 -31.26
CA ILE A 9 -1.34 17.06 -30.30
C ILE A 9 -0.92 15.95 -29.35
N PHE A 10 0.40 15.74 -29.21
CA PHE A 10 1.02 14.77 -28.31
C PHE A 10 1.69 15.52 -27.17
N LEU A 11 1.09 15.49 -25.97
CA LEU A 11 1.59 16.18 -24.79
C LEU A 11 2.29 15.18 -23.87
N GLY A 12 3.63 15.22 -23.84
CA GLY A 12 4.45 14.47 -22.91
C GLY A 12 4.65 15.26 -21.61
N LEU A 13 4.43 14.58 -20.48
CA LEU A 13 4.66 15.10 -19.14
C LEU A 13 5.73 14.26 -18.45
N ASP A 14 6.89 14.86 -18.17
CA ASP A 14 7.83 14.33 -17.19
C ASP A 14 7.38 14.77 -15.81
N VAL A 15 6.88 13.80 -15.01
CA VAL A 15 6.13 14.12 -13.79
C VAL A 15 7.03 14.28 -12.58
N GLY A 16 6.93 15.42 -11.89
CA GLY A 16 7.61 15.76 -10.65
C GLY A 16 6.65 16.06 -9.50
N LYS A 17 7.13 15.99 -8.26
CA LYS A 17 6.28 16.17 -7.05
C LYS A 17 5.61 17.53 -6.95
N SER A 18 6.31 18.60 -7.29
CA SER A 18 5.82 19.98 -7.19
C SER A 18 5.57 20.61 -8.56
N GLU A 19 6.30 20.16 -9.55
CA GLU A 19 6.28 20.70 -10.90
C GLU A 19 6.60 19.59 -11.88
N HIS A 20 5.92 19.61 -13.02
CA HIS A 20 6.20 18.77 -14.19
C HIS A 20 6.94 19.57 -15.24
N HIS A 21 7.58 18.91 -16.19
CA HIS A 21 7.89 19.55 -17.46
C HIS A 21 6.93 19.03 -18.52
N ALA A 22 6.28 19.96 -19.23
CA ALA A 22 5.31 19.68 -20.27
C ALA A 22 5.87 20.06 -21.64
N CYS A 23 5.87 19.11 -22.58
CA CYS A 23 6.25 19.33 -23.96
C CYS A 23 5.14 18.80 -24.89
N ALA A 24 4.57 19.66 -25.73
CA ALA A 24 3.57 19.25 -26.73
C ALA A 24 4.13 19.38 -28.15
N LEU A 25 3.87 18.35 -28.95
CA LEU A 25 4.23 18.27 -30.36
C LEU A 25 2.97 18.14 -31.20
N ASP A 26 2.98 18.78 -32.39
CA ASP A 26 2.00 18.50 -33.42
C ASP A 26 2.33 17.18 -34.18
N ARG A 27 1.53 16.84 -35.19
CA ARG A 27 1.75 15.65 -36.02
C ARG A 27 3.07 15.65 -36.77
N ASP A 28 3.54 16.84 -37.14
CA ASP A 28 4.79 17.01 -37.89
C ASP A 28 6.02 17.04 -36.99
N GLY A 29 5.82 17.00 -35.65
CA GLY A 29 6.88 17.03 -34.66
C GLY A 29 7.34 18.45 -34.28
N ASN A 30 6.59 19.50 -34.69
CA ASN A 30 6.89 20.84 -34.24
C ASN A 30 6.45 21.06 -32.82
N LYS A 31 7.27 21.75 -32.02
CA LYS A 31 6.91 22.10 -30.65
C LYS A 31 5.88 23.20 -30.60
N VAL A 32 4.70 22.90 -30.06
CA VAL A 32 3.63 23.89 -29.85
C VAL A 32 3.56 24.36 -28.38
N PHE A 33 4.19 23.59 -27.45
CA PHE A 33 4.33 23.96 -26.04
C PHE A 33 5.60 23.33 -25.46
N ASP A 34 6.33 24.04 -24.59
CA ASP A 34 7.55 23.51 -23.92
C ASP A 34 7.84 24.37 -22.68
N LYS A 35 7.24 24.04 -21.53
CA LYS A 35 7.36 24.81 -20.28
C LYS A 35 7.23 23.94 -19.05
N PRO A 36 7.80 24.37 -17.90
CA PRO A 36 7.41 23.85 -16.60
C PRO A 36 5.91 24.04 -16.37
N LEU A 37 5.29 23.07 -15.66
CA LEU A 37 3.86 23.05 -15.36
C LEU A 37 3.67 22.64 -13.89
N PRO A 38 3.17 23.53 -13.03
CA PRO A 38 2.93 23.24 -11.64
C PRO A 38 1.95 22.07 -11.44
N GLN A 39 2.15 21.30 -10.36
CA GLN A 39 1.25 20.22 -9.94
C GLN A 39 -0.04 20.80 -9.32
N LEU A 40 -0.77 21.58 -10.09
CA LEU A 40 -2.02 22.25 -9.71
C LEU A 40 -3.09 22.00 -10.77
N GLU A 41 -4.29 21.59 -10.34
CA GLU A 41 -5.41 21.26 -11.21
C GLU A 41 -5.74 22.38 -12.20
N SER A 42 -5.83 23.63 -11.72
CA SER A 42 -6.17 24.80 -12.57
C SER A 42 -5.12 25.07 -13.66
N GLU A 43 -3.84 24.88 -13.36
CA GLU A 43 -2.74 25.08 -14.31
C GLU A 43 -2.73 23.96 -15.36
N LEU A 44 -2.92 22.72 -14.92
CA LEU A 44 -3.05 21.55 -15.79
C LEU A 44 -4.23 21.72 -16.75
N ALA A 45 -5.42 22.02 -16.23
CA ALA A 45 -6.62 22.25 -17.04
C ALA A 45 -6.45 23.41 -18.02
N GLY A 46 -5.80 24.50 -17.57
CA GLY A 46 -5.50 25.67 -18.43
C GLY A 46 -4.66 25.29 -19.65
N VAL A 47 -3.61 24.50 -19.46
CA VAL A 47 -2.76 24.01 -20.55
C VAL A 47 -3.52 23.04 -21.46
N PHE A 48 -4.29 22.10 -20.90
CA PHE A 48 -5.06 21.15 -21.70
C PHE A 48 -6.09 21.86 -22.58
N HIS A 49 -6.88 22.79 -22.05
CA HIS A 49 -7.81 23.59 -22.80
C HIS A 49 -7.12 24.48 -23.87
N GLN A 50 -5.91 24.99 -23.57
CA GLN A 50 -5.13 25.75 -24.56
C GLN A 50 -4.75 24.85 -25.74
N LEU A 51 -4.27 23.65 -25.48
CA LEU A 51 -3.83 22.70 -26.51
C LEU A 51 -5.01 22.12 -27.30
N GLN A 52 -6.17 21.92 -26.69
CA GLN A 52 -7.39 21.47 -27.36
C GLN A 52 -7.90 22.45 -28.44
N LYS A 53 -7.52 23.71 -28.36
CA LYS A 53 -7.81 24.66 -29.44
C LYS A 53 -7.06 24.37 -30.75
N LEU A 54 -5.99 23.56 -30.66
CA LEU A 54 -5.17 23.14 -31.80
C LEU A 54 -5.60 21.75 -32.33
N GLY A 55 -6.44 21.02 -31.63
CA GLY A 55 -6.97 19.73 -32.06
C GLY A 55 -7.11 18.73 -30.92
N THR A 56 -7.26 17.45 -31.25
CA THR A 56 -7.39 16.35 -30.28
C THR A 56 -6.07 16.12 -29.59
N VAL A 57 -6.07 16.18 -28.23
CA VAL A 57 -4.88 16.07 -27.39
C VAL A 57 -4.79 14.68 -26.79
N LEU A 58 -3.63 14.04 -26.93
CA LEU A 58 -3.22 12.86 -26.16
C LEU A 58 -2.23 13.30 -25.08
N VAL A 59 -2.57 13.10 -23.83
CA VAL A 59 -1.71 13.38 -22.67
C VAL A 59 -0.99 12.09 -22.28
N ILE A 60 0.35 12.15 -22.22
CA ILE A 60 1.20 10.97 -21.92
C ILE A 60 2.07 11.26 -20.71
N VAL A 61 2.07 10.35 -19.75
CA VAL A 61 2.94 10.36 -18.57
C VAL A 61 3.85 9.14 -18.56
N ASP A 62 4.93 9.18 -17.80
CA ASP A 62 5.82 8.01 -17.54
C ASP A 62 5.48 7.28 -16.26
N GLN A 63 4.76 7.90 -15.30
CA GLN A 63 4.40 7.34 -13.99
C GLN A 63 2.92 7.57 -13.66
N PRO A 64 1.99 6.78 -14.23
CA PRO A 64 0.55 7.03 -14.12
C PRO A 64 0.01 6.87 -12.69
N ASN A 65 0.58 5.96 -11.90
CA ASN A 65 0.01 5.48 -10.64
C ASN A 65 0.54 6.21 -9.38
N THR A 66 1.29 7.29 -9.54
CA THR A 66 1.87 8.05 -8.43
C THR A 66 1.69 9.56 -8.69
N ILE A 67 2.77 10.22 -9.06
CA ILE A 67 2.79 11.68 -9.30
C ILE A 67 1.96 12.04 -10.54
N GLY A 68 1.85 11.16 -11.52
CA GLY A 68 1.07 11.35 -12.74
C GLY A 68 -0.45 11.16 -12.58
N ALA A 69 -0.92 10.72 -11.41
CA ALA A 69 -2.36 10.46 -11.20
C ALA A 69 -3.22 11.72 -11.33
N LEU A 70 -2.79 12.86 -10.75
CA LEU A 70 -3.52 14.11 -10.88
C LEU A 70 -3.56 14.63 -12.34
N PRO A 71 -2.43 14.73 -13.07
CA PRO A 71 -2.47 15.09 -14.48
C PRO A 71 -3.41 14.23 -15.35
N ILE A 72 -3.43 12.91 -15.11
CA ILE A 72 -4.31 11.98 -15.83
C ILE A 72 -5.78 12.26 -15.49
N ALA A 73 -6.11 12.43 -14.22
CA ALA A 73 -7.48 12.71 -13.79
C ALA A 73 -8.00 14.02 -14.40
N VAL A 74 -7.18 15.09 -14.36
CA VAL A 74 -7.53 16.40 -14.95
C VAL A 74 -7.63 16.30 -16.49
N ALA A 75 -6.74 15.54 -17.14
CA ALA A 75 -6.80 15.34 -18.58
C ALA A 75 -8.10 14.67 -19.01
N ARG A 76 -8.53 13.64 -18.27
CA ARG A 76 -9.81 12.95 -18.51
C ARG A 76 -11.02 13.86 -18.29
N ASP A 77 -11.01 14.63 -17.21
CA ASP A 77 -12.07 15.60 -16.91
C ASP A 77 -12.19 16.67 -18.00
N CYS A 78 -11.06 17.12 -18.57
CA CYS A 78 -11.01 18.00 -19.72
C CYS A 78 -11.38 17.31 -21.05
N GLY A 79 -11.62 16.00 -21.09
CA GLY A 79 -11.94 15.26 -22.32
C GLY A 79 -10.73 14.99 -23.23
N CYS A 80 -9.51 15.00 -22.70
CA CYS A 80 -8.32 14.56 -23.43
C CYS A 80 -8.20 13.04 -23.45
N GLU A 81 -7.62 12.50 -24.52
CA GLU A 81 -7.14 11.13 -24.52
C GLU A 81 -5.94 11.00 -23.57
N VAL A 82 -5.80 9.85 -22.91
CA VAL A 82 -4.69 9.61 -21.97
C VAL A 82 -4.00 8.30 -22.24
N GLY A 83 -2.69 8.30 -22.04
CA GLY A 83 -1.86 7.11 -22.15
C GLY A 83 -0.62 7.22 -21.27
N TYR A 84 0.10 6.15 -21.13
CA TYR A 84 1.39 6.20 -20.46
C TYR A 84 2.47 5.45 -21.25
N LEU A 85 3.70 5.92 -21.09
CA LEU A 85 4.88 5.30 -21.66
C LEU A 85 5.59 4.50 -20.57
N PRO A 86 5.60 3.14 -20.64
CA PRO A 86 6.27 2.32 -19.65
C PRO A 86 7.74 2.69 -19.47
N GLY A 87 8.25 2.69 -18.23
CA GLY A 87 9.59 3.15 -17.91
C GLY A 87 10.72 2.42 -18.65
N LEU A 88 10.52 1.14 -19.04
CA LEU A 88 11.46 0.42 -19.88
C LEU A 88 11.44 0.96 -21.32
N ALA A 89 10.26 1.24 -21.87
CA ALA A 89 10.11 1.85 -23.21
C ALA A 89 10.72 3.27 -23.21
N MET A 90 10.46 4.08 -22.17
CA MET A 90 11.06 5.40 -22.00
C MET A 90 12.59 5.34 -22.01
N ARG A 91 13.20 4.41 -21.27
CA ARG A 91 14.67 4.25 -21.25
C ARG A 91 15.23 3.90 -22.63
N LYS A 92 14.61 2.92 -23.31
CA LYS A 92 15.04 2.52 -24.65
C LYS A 92 14.85 3.63 -25.67
N ALA A 93 13.75 4.38 -25.59
CA ALA A 93 13.51 5.54 -26.43
C ALA A 93 14.58 6.61 -26.19
N ALA A 94 14.89 6.93 -24.91
CA ALA A 94 15.90 7.93 -24.57
C ALA A 94 17.29 7.65 -25.15
N ASP A 95 17.68 6.38 -25.36
CA ASP A 95 18.94 5.98 -25.98
C ASP A 95 19.01 6.32 -27.48
N LEU A 96 17.87 6.50 -28.14
CA LEU A 96 17.80 6.87 -29.56
C LEU A 96 18.05 8.38 -29.79
N TYR A 97 17.92 9.21 -28.76
CA TYR A 97 18.10 10.64 -28.88
C TYR A 97 19.49 11.10 -28.49
N PRO A 98 20.09 12.05 -29.24
CA PRO A 98 21.44 12.54 -28.96
C PRO A 98 21.50 13.26 -27.59
N GLY A 99 22.65 13.13 -26.92
CA GLY A 99 22.93 13.73 -25.62
C GLY A 99 22.62 12.83 -24.44
N ARG A 100 23.49 12.85 -23.41
CA ARG A 100 23.37 12.02 -22.20
C ARG A 100 22.86 12.76 -20.96
N ALA A 101 22.75 14.10 -21.03
CA ALA A 101 22.28 14.89 -19.90
C ALA A 101 20.80 14.61 -19.66
N LYS A 102 20.46 14.06 -18.50
CA LYS A 102 19.09 13.89 -18.06
C LYS A 102 18.55 15.26 -17.62
N THR A 103 17.49 15.73 -18.29
CA THR A 103 16.74 16.93 -17.92
C THR A 103 15.26 16.68 -18.14
N ASP A 104 14.42 17.17 -17.24
CA ASP A 104 12.97 17.03 -17.31
C ASP A 104 12.40 17.53 -18.65
N LYS A 105 12.97 18.61 -19.18
CA LYS A 105 12.63 19.14 -20.51
C LYS A 105 12.88 18.14 -21.64
N ARG A 106 14.02 17.43 -21.59
CA ARG A 106 14.38 16.42 -22.59
C ARG A 106 13.49 15.20 -22.45
N ASP A 107 13.23 14.79 -21.22
CA ASP A 107 12.42 13.61 -20.94
C ASP A 107 10.96 13.84 -21.35
N ALA A 108 10.36 15.01 -21.10
CA ALA A 108 9.05 15.39 -21.59
C ALA A 108 8.96 15.40 -23.13
N PHE A 109 10.00 15.90 -23.82
CA PHE A 109 10.08 15.86 -25.27
C PHE A 109 10.14 14.42 -25.80
N ILE A 110 10.97 13.56 -25.21
CA ILE A 110 11.09 12.15 -25.60
C ILE A 110 9.76 11.41 -25.40
N ILE A 111 9.04 11.67 -24.30
CA ILE A 111 7.71 11.10 -24.07
C ILE A 111 6.74 11.50 -25.19
N ALA A 112 6.68 12.79 -25.53
CA ALA A 112 5.80 13.29 -26.58
C ALA A 112 6.15 12.72 -27.96
N ASP A 113 7.44 12.71 -28.33
CA ASP A 113 7.88 12.27 -29.65
C ASP A 113 7.80 10.74 -29.81
N THR A 114 8.04 9.99 -28.73
CA THR A 114 7.83 8.53 -28.70
C THR A 114 6.35 8.21 -28.93
N ALA A 115 5.45 8.94 -28.26
CA ALA A 115 4.02 8.74 -28.44
C ALA A 115 3.56 9.02 -29.88
N ARG A 116 4.14 10.04 -30.51
CA ARG A 116 3.87 10.41 -31.91
C ARG A 116 4.41 9.41 -32.91
N THR A 117 5.66 8.95 -32.72
CA THR A 117 6.37 8.14 -33.71
C THR A 117 6.24 6.63 -33.49
N MET A 118 6.03 6.21 -32.24
CA MET A 118 5.94 4.81 -31.82
C MET A 118 4.70 4.55 -30.94
N PRO A 119 3.47 4.82 -31.44
CA PRO A 119 2.25 4.72 -30.63
C PRO A 119 2.02 3.29 -30.05
N HIS A 120 2.55 2.27 -30.67
CA HIS A 120 2.47 0.89 -30.20
C HIS A 120 3.23 0.64 -28.88
N THR A 121 4.10 1.57 -28.45
CA THR A 121 4.80 1.49 -27.17
C THR A 121 4.00 2.03 -26.01
N LEU A 122 2.91 2.75 -26.31
CA LEU A 122 2.02 3.30 -25.29
C LEU A 122 1.06 2.24 -24.78
N ARG A 123 0.70 2.40 -23.52
CA ARG A 123 -0.38 1.63 -22.88
C ARG A 123 -1.53 2.58 -22.53
N ALA A 124 -2.75 2.07 -22.66
CA ALA A 124 -3.92 2.78 -22.17
C ALA A 124 -3.88 2.79 -20.64
N VAL A 125 -4.37 3.88 -20.04
CA VAL A 125 -4.66 3.91 -18.60
C VAL A 125 -6.12 3.51 -18.45
N ASP A 126 -6.39 2.30 -18.01
CA ASP A 126 -7.75 1.77 -17.87
C ASP A 126 -8.22 1.69 -16.39
N ARG A 127 -9.43 1.16 -16.16
CA ARG A 127 -9.97 0.95 -14.81
C ARG A 127 -9.17 -0.09 -14.03
N ASN A 128 -8.59 -1.08 -14.71
CA ASN A 128 -7.79 -2.10 -14.04
C ASN A 128 -6.52 -1.48 -13.46
N ASP A 129 -5.89 -0.52 -14.15
CA ASP A 129 -4.73 0.22 -13.63
C ASP A 129 -5.08 1.04 -12.39
N GLU A 130 -6.28 1.60 -12.30
CA GLU A 130 -6.76 2.33 -11.11
C GLU A 130 -6.94 1.39 -9.92
N VAL A 131 -7.58 0.23 -10.12
CA VAL A 131 -7.74 -0.80 -9.09
C VAL A 131 -6.37 -1.31 -8.63
N LEU A 132 -5.48 -1.62 -9.56
CA LEU A 132 -4.12 -2.07 -9.23
C LEU A 132 -3.31 -1.00 -8.49
N SER A 133 -3.52 0.28 -8.79
CA SER A 133 -2.87 1.39 -8.08
C SER A 133 -3.35 1.51 -6.65
N ALA A 134 -4.66 1.45 -6.43
CA ALA A 134 -5.25 1.46 -5.10
C ALA A 134 -4.85 0.21 -4.31
N LEU A 135 -4.84 -0.96 -4.95
CA LEU A 135 -4.38 -2.22 -4.37
C LEU A 135 -2.91 -2.13 -3.93
N LYS A 136 -2.04 -1.54 -4.75
CA LYS A 136 -0.63 -1.31 -4.41
C LYS A 136 -0.46 -0.43 -3.18
N MET A 137 -1.26 0.64 -3.08
CA MET A 137 -1.24 1.54 -1.93
C MET A 137 -1.68 0.81 -0.65
N LEU A 138 -2.80 0.08 -0.70
CA LEU A 138 -3.34 -0.65 0.46
C LEU A 138 -2.40 -1.80 0.88
N SER A 139 -1.84 -2.55 -0.07
CA SER A 139 -0.90 -3.64 0.23
C SER A 139 0.40 -3.10 0.84
N GLY A 140 0.93 -1.99 0.34
CA GLY A 140 2.10 -1.34 0.92
C GLY A 140 1.85 -0.85 2.34
N PHE A 141 0.67 -0.30 2.59
CA PHE A 141 0.27 0.14 3.93
C PHE A 141 0.05 -1.04 4.90
N ASP A 142 -0.56 -2.16 4.45
CA ASP A 142 -0.66 -3.39 5.27
C ASP A 142 0.72 -3.93 5.67
N ASP A 143 1.68 -3.91 4.75
CA ASP A 143 3.06 -4.33 5.04
C ASP A 143 3.74 -3.44 6.09
N ASP A 144 3.53 -2.13 6.04
CA ASP A 144 4.06 -1.21 7.04
C ASP A 144 3.43 -1.46 8.42
N ILE A 145 2.12 -1.62 8.49
CA ILE A 145 1.40 -1.98 9.73
C ILE A 145 1.88 -3.33 10.27
N ALA A 146 2.14 -4.32 9.41
CA ALA A 146 2.65 -5.63 9.80
C ALA A 146 4.03 -5.52 10.48
N ARG A 147 4.92 -4.69 9.94
CA ARG A 147 6.25 -4.41 10.53
C ARG A 147 6.11 -3.70 11.87
N ASP A 148 5.21 -2.72 11.98
CA ASP A 148 4.96 -1.99 13.22
C ASP A 148 4.35 -2.89 14.30
N CYS A 149 3.42 -3.78 13.92
CA CYS A 149 2.86 -4.78 14.80
C CYS A 149 3.95 -5.71 15.34
N THR A 150 4.81 -6.24 14.48
CA THR A 150 5.93 -7.11 14.86
C THR A 150 6.89 -6.39 15.81
N ARG A 151 7.23 -5.14 15.52
CA ARG A 151 8.09 -4.30 16.37
C ARG A 151 7.47 -4.07 17.75
N THR A 152 6.17 -3.80 17.79
CA THR A 152 5.44 -3.55 19.03
C THR A 152 5.32 -4.81 19.87
N VAL A 153 5.05 -5.98 19.26
CA VAL A 153 5.05 -7.29 19.91
C VAL A 153 6.41 -7.61 20.52
N ASN A 154 7.50 -7.39 19.78
CA ASN A 154 8.85 -7.63 20.25
C ASN A 154 9.20 -6.73 21.45
N ARG A 155 8.75 -5.46 21.42
CA ARG A 155 8.92 -4.52 22.55
C ARG A 155 8.16 -4.99 23.79
N LEU A 156 6.89 -5.40 23.64
CA LEU A 156 6.09 -5.95 24.73
C LEU A 156 6.75 -7.21 25.33
N ARG A 157 7.20 -8.12 24.48
CA ARG A 157 7.92 -9.35 24.88
C ARG A 157 9.20 -9.02 25.63
N SER A 158 10.01 -8.07 25.13
CA SER A 158 11.25 -7.64 25.78
C SER A 158 11.00 -7.09 27.20
N ILE A 159 9.95 -6.28 27.38
CA ILE A 159 9.58 -5.76 28.71
C ILE A 159 9.18 -6.91 29.64
N LEU A 160 8.31 -7.83 29.17
CA LEU A 160 7.90 -8.98 29.99
C LEU A 160 9.09 -9.88 30.34
N THR A 161 10.00 -10.12 29.40
CA THR A 161 11.24 -10.89 29.66
C THR A 161 12.10 -10.22 30.72
N GLN A 162 12.21 -8.89 30.68
CA GLN A 162 13.02 -8.13 31.64
C GLN A 162 12.45 -8.17 33.06
N ILE A 163 11.13 -8.00 33.22
CA ILE A 163 10.51 -7.85 34.55
C ILE A 163 9.92 -9.14 35.09
N TYR A 164 9.47 -10.05 34.19
CA TYR A 164 8.75 -11.27 34.56
C TYR A 164 8.95 -12.43 33.56
N PRO A 165 10.15 -12.98 33.43
CA PRO A 165 10.49 -13.96 32.39
C PRO A 165 9.66 -15.26 32.48
N SER A 166 9.21 -15.65 33.68
CA SER A 166 8.32 -16.81 33.83
C SER A 166 6.95 -16.59 33.19
N LEU A 167 6.39 -15.40 33.32
CA LEU A 167 5.11 -15.04 32.68
C LEU A 167 5.25 -14.87 31.17
N GLU A 168 6.38 -14.33 30.69
CA GLU A 168 6.65 -14.24 29.26
C GLU A 168 6.63 -15.62 28.60
N ARG A 169 7.20 -16.65 29.26
CA ARG A 169 7.16 -18.02 28.73
C ARG A 169 5.75 -18.59 28.60
N VAL A 170 4.83 -18.24 29.49
CA VAL A 170 3.41 -18.65 29.39
C VAL A 170 2.78 -18.04 28.12
N PHE A 171 3.21 -16.84 27.74
CA PHE A 171 2.75 -16.16 26.52
C PHE A 171 3.61 -16.44 25.29
N ALA A 172 4.37 -17.53 25.28
CA ALA A 172 5.24 -17.89 24.17
C ALA A 172 4.49 -18.04 22.82
N GLY A 173 5.25 -17.89 21.73
CA GLY A 173 4.71 -18.01 20.37
C GLY A 173 3.62 -16.99 20.07
N SER A 174 2.51 -17.44 19.48
CA SER A 174 1.36 -16.59 19.12
C SER A 174 0.43 -16.28 20.31
N THR A 175 0.66 -16.84 21.50
CA THR A 175 -0.22 -16.66 22.65
C THR A 175 -0.29 -15.20 23.09
N LEU A 176 0.83 -14.49 23.14
CA LEU A 176 0.91 -13.09 23.52
C LEU A 176 0.02 -12.18 22.65
N THR A 177 -0.14 -12.51 21.38
CA THR A 177 -0.89 -11.70 20.41
C THR A 177 -2.37 -12.08 20.28
N ARG A 178 -2.85 -13.04 21.10
CA ARG A 178 -4.28 -13.38 21.13
C ARG A 178 -5.07 -12.26 21.81
N THR A 179 -6.21 -11.90 21.23
CA THR A 179 -7.06 -10.81 21.73
C THR A 179 -7.36 -10.93 23.22
N PRO A 180 -7.75 -12.10 23.80
CA PRO A 180 -8.02 -12.20 25.23
C PRO A 180 -6.78 -11.92 26.10
N ILE A 181 -5.57 -12.21 25.62
CA ILE A 181 -4.33 -11.94 26.36
C ILE A 181 -3.97 -10.46 26.31
N LEU A 182 -4.13 -9.83 25.15
CA LEU A 182 -3.96 -8.38 25.02
C LEU A 182 -4.95 -7.64 25.92
N ASP A 183 -6.22 -8.05 25.90
CA ASP A 183 -7.26 -7.47 26.76
C ASP A 183 -6.99 -7.71 28.24
N LEU A 184 -6.45 -8.88 28.61
CA LEU A 184 -6.02 -9.19 29.97
C LEU A 184 -4.91 -8.23 30.43
N LEU A 185 -3.90 -8.00 29.57
CA LEU A 185 -2.79 -7.09 29.87
C LEU A 185 -3.24 -5.62 29.91
N ILE A 186 -4.21 -5.22 29.10
CA ILE A 186 -4.82 -3.90 29.15
C ILE A 186 -5.57 -3.72 30.47
N HIS A 187 -6.42 -4.70 30.85
CA HIS A 187 -7.29 -4.60 32.01
C HIS A 187 -6.53 -4.63 33.34
N TYR A 188 -5.60 -5.58 33.49
CA TYR A 188 -4.83 -5.78 34.73
C TYR A 188 -3.48 -5.06 34.74
N LYS A 189 -3.08 -4.41 33.65
CA LYS A 189 -1.86 -3.59 33.50
C LYS A 189 -0.53 -4.36 33.58
N GLY A 190 -0.56 -5.67 33.79
CA GLY A 190 0.66 -6.48 33.83
C GLY A 190 0.75 -7.42 35.05
N PRO A 191 1.95 -7.95 35.35
CA PRO A 191 2.15 -9.00 36.36
C PRO A 191 1.68 -8.61 37.77
N GLN A 192 1.97 -7.39 38.25
CA GLN A 192 1.59 -6.96 39.58
C GLN A 192 0.08 -6.76 39.69
N GLY A 193 -0.56 -6.22 38.63
CA GLY A 193 -2.00 -6.10 38.56
C GLY A 193 -2.71 -7.45 38.59
N LEU A 194 -2.21 -8.45 37.87
CA LEU A 194 -2.70 -9.83 37.91
C LEU A 194 -2.55 -10.45 39.32
N LYS A 195 -1.39 -10.25 39.97
CA LYS A 195 -1.19 -10.70 41.38
C LYS A 195 -2.21 -10.07 42.33
N ARG A 196 -2.41 -8.73 42.22
CA ARG A 196 -3.37 -8.00 43.06
C ARG A 196 -4.82 -8.43 42.85
N ALA A 197 -5.18 -8.76 41.60
CA ALA A 197 -6.53 -9.21 41.27
C ALA A 197 -6.84 -10.59 41.87
N GLY A 198 -5.85 -11.48 41.86
CA GLY A 198 -5.98 -12.83 42.34
C GLY A 198 -6.64 -13.79 41.36
N TYR A 199 -6.39 -15.07 41.54
CA TYR A 199 -6.77 -16.16 40.65
C TYR A 199 -8.25 -16.12 40.22
N GLN A 200 -9.16 -16.09 41.21
CA GLN A 200 -10.59 -16.23 40.91
C GLN A 200 -11.16 -15.09 40.09
N ARG A 201 -10.68 -13.86 40.31
CA ARG A 201 -11.11 -12.69 39.49
C ARG A 201 -10.61 -12.79 38.06
N VAL A 202 -9.36 -13.20 37.87
CA VAL A 202 -8.76 -13.35 36.54
C VAL A 202 -9.45 -14.48 35.79
N LEU A 203 -9.69 -15.64 36.45
CA LEU A 203 -10.42 -16.76 35.85
C LEU A 203 -11.83 -16.34 35.39
N ASN A 204 -12.61 -15.71 36.30
CA ASN A 204 -13.97 -15.26 35.97
C ASN A 204 -13.98 -14.23 34.85
N TRP A 205 -12.98 -13.36 34.80
CA TRP A 205 -12.83 -12.39 33.73
C TRP A 205 -12.51 -13.10 32.39
N MET A 206 -11.57 -14.03 32.39
CA MET A 206 -11.19 -14.80 31.20
C MET A 206 -12.34 -15.65 30.65
N ILE A 207 -13.16 -16.29 31.50
CA ILE A 207 -14.35 -17.05 31.08
C ILE A 207 -15.29 -16.18 30.23
N LYS A 208 -15.44 -14.89 30.59
CA LYS A 208 -16.31 -13.96 29.86
C LYS A 208 -15.72 -13.49 28.52
N HIS A 209 -14.39 -13.59 28.35
CA HIS A 209 -13.67 -13.03 27.19
C HIS A 209 -13.09 -14.11 26.27
N THR A 210 -13.30 -15.40 26.58
CA THR A 210 -12.83 -16.53 25.77
C THR A 210 -13.94 -17.51 25.49
N ARG A 211 -13.89 -18.15 24.30
CA ARG A 211 -14.84 -19.22 23.93
C ARG A 211 -14.40 -20.60 24.42
N LYS A 212 -13.12 -20.78 24.71
CA LYS A 212 -12.52 -22.02 25.20
C LYS A 212 -12.30 -21.91 26.69
N ASP A 213 -12.26 -23.05 27.39
CA ASP A 213 -11.92 -23.08 28.80
C ASP A 213 -10.55 -22.41 29.05
N PRO A 214 -10.50 -21.28 29.78
CA PRO A 214 -9.25 -20.58 30.07
C PRO A 214 -8.52 -21.14 31.30
N THR A 215 -9.09 -22.11 32.01
CA THR A 215 -8.55 -22.61 33.27
C THR A 215 -7.09 -23.02 33.17
N PRO A 216 -6.65 -23.87 32.20
CA PRO A 216 -5.25 -24.26 32.09
C PRO A 216 -4.29 -23.07 31.91
N LEU A 217 -4.70 -22.08 31.11
CA LEU A 217 -3.90 -20.89 30.86
C LEU A 217 -3.80 -20.01 32.12
N VAL A 218 -4.89 -19.88 32.87
CA VAL A 218 -4.90 -19.10 34.13
C VAL A 218 -4.06 -19.82 35.20
N ASP A 219 -4.10 -21.16 35.25
CA ASP A 219 -3.23 -21.95 36.12
C ASP A 219 -1.75 -21.70 35.83
N ASP A 220 -1.36 -21.72 34.54
CA ASP A 220 0.00 -21.43 34.09
C ASP A 220 0.43 -20.00 34.46
N ILE A 221 -0.47 -19.01 34.24
CA ILE A 221 -0.24 -17.61 34.60
C ILE A 221 0.05 -17.51 36.12
N PHE A 222 -0.80 -18.09 36.99
CA PHE A 222 -0.63 -17.98 38.42
C PHE A 222 0.52 -18.81 38.95
N ALA A 223 0.84 -19.93 38.32
CA ALA A 223 2.07 -20.71 38.62
C ALA A 223 3.31 -19.86 38.31
N ALA A 224 3.34 -19.19 37.14
CA ALA A 224 4.43 -18.28 36.78
C ALA A 224 4.51 -17.07 37.72
N LEU A 225 3.38 -16.47 38.10
CA LEU A 225 3.33 -15.36 39.06
C LEU A 225 3.81 -15.74 40.44
N LYS A 226 3.58 -16.99 40.88
CA LYS A 226 4.06 -17.53 42.17
C LYS A 226 5.55 -17.85 42.14
N ALA A 227 6.08 -18.25 41.01
CA ALA A 227 7.48 -18.61 40.84
C ALA A 227 8.46 -17.43 40.99
N GLN A 228 7.98 -16.18 40.89
CA GLN A 228 8.80 -15.00 41.09
C GLN A 228 8.27 -14.14 42.24
N THR A 229 9.03 -14.08 43.33
CA THR A 229 8.71 -13.28 44.53
C THR A 229 9.41 -11.90 44.51
N VAL A 230 10.56 -11.82 43.83
CA VAL A 230 11.36 -10.59 43.74
C VAL A 230 10.75 -9.63 42.72
N ILE A 231 10.65 -8.38 43.10
CA ILE A 231 10.23 -7.30 42.20
C ILE A 231 11.49 -6.72 41.54
N VAL A 232 11.51 -6.75 40.20
CA VAL A 232 12.61 -6.16 39.42
C VAL A 232 12.46 -4.65 39.40
N PRO A 233 13.56 -3.88 39.59
CA PRO A 233 13.51 -2.42 39.41
C PRO A 233 12.95 -2.04 38.04
N GLY A 234 12.04 -1.02 38.03
CA GLY A 234 11.36 -0.60 36.80
C GLY A 234 10.01 -1.30 36.53
N SER A 235 9.59 -2.26 37.38
CA SER A 235 8.29 -2.94 37.22
C SER A 235 7.10 -2.00 37.22
N ASP A 236 7.13 -0.91 38.01
CA ASP A 236 6.05 0.09 38.07
C ASP A 236 5.95 0.87 36.74
N ALA A 237 7.08 1.24 36.17
CA ALA A 237 7.12 1.88 34.85
C ALA A 237 6.64 0.91 33.74
N ALA A 238 7.02 -0.37 33.83
CA ALA A 238 6.57 -1.38 32.89
C ALA A 238 5.04 -1.58 32.94
N GLU A 239 4.41 -1.51 34.12
CA GLU A 239 2.94 -1.59 34.27
C GLU A 239 2.20 -0.40 33.64
N LEU A 240 2.86 0.72 33.42
CA LEU A 240 2.29 1.85 32.63
C LEU A 240 2.43 1.60 31.12
N VAL A 241 3.49 0.94 30.67
CA VAL A 241 3.80 0.75 29.25
C VAL A 241 3.13 -0.51 28.67
N ILE A 242 3.06 -1.60 29.43
CA ILE A 242 2.46 -2.87 28.98
C ILE A 242 1.05 -2.70 28.39
N PRO A 243 0.08 -2.07 29.07
CA PRO A 243 -1.27 -1.89 28.54
C PRO A 243 -1.30 -1.05 27.27
N GLN A 244 -0.43 -0.06 27.16
CA GLN A 244 -0.31 0.79 25.97
C GLN A 244 0.17 -0.04 24.77
N LEU A 245 1.23 -0.85 24.93
CA LEU A 245 1.72 -1.72 23.88
C LEU A 245 0.69 -2.78 23.48
N ALA A 246 -0.01 -3.37 24.47
CA ALA A 246 -1.09 -4.32 24.18
C ALA A 246 -2.25 -3.69 23.40
N ALA A 247 -2.66 -2.46 23.75
CA ALA A 247 -3.67 -1.71 23.03
C ALA A 247 -3.21 -1.36 21.61
N ASN A 248 -1.97 -0.92 21.44
CA ASN A 248 -1.41 -0.64 20.13
C ASN A 248 -1.36 -1.88 19.23
N ILE A 249 -0.95 -3.04 19.74
CA ILE A 249 -0.97 -4.30 18.99
C ILE A 249 -2.39 -4.63 18.54
N LYS A 250 -3.38 -4.46 19.42
CA LYS A 250 -4.79 -4.71 19.10
C LYS A 250 -5.28 -3.78 17.99
N ALA A 251 -5.00 -2.48 18.10
CA ALA A 251 -5.37 -1.49 17.08
C ALA A 251 -4.72 -1.76 15.72
N LEU A 252 -3.41 -2.10 15.69
CA LEU A 252 -2.70 -2.46 14.46
C LEU A 252 -3.30 -3.71 13.80
N LYS A 253 -3.70 -4.71 14.58
CA LYS A 253 -4.38 -5.91 14.05
C LYS A 253 -5.75 -5.58 13.45
N GLU A 254 -6.49 -4.68 14.08
CA GLU A 254 -7.81 -4.23 13.63
C GLU A 254 -7.69 -3.44 12.31
N GLN A 255 -6.74 -2.52 12.22
CA GLN A 255 -6.42 -1.82 10.97
C GLN A 255 -6.10 -2.78 9.83
N ARG A 256 -5.29 -3.83 10.08
CA ARG A 256 -4.98 -4.85 9.08
C ARG A 256 -6.21 -5.65 8.62
N ASN A 257 -7.15 -5.92 9.52
CA ASN A 257 -8.40 -6.58 9.15
C ASN A 257 -9.25 -5.67 8.26
N THR A 258 -9.39 -4.39 8.61
CA THR A 258 -10.13 -3.42 7.79
C THR A 258 -9.51 -3.28 6.38
N ILE A 259 -8.17 -3.21 6.29
CA ILE A 259 -7.51 -3.18 4.97
C ILE A 259 -7.79 -4.47 4.18
N ALA A 260 -7.75 -5.63 4.83
CA ALA A 260 -8.03 -6.90 4.17
C ALA A 260 -9.47 -6.94 3.61
N GLU A 261 -10.45 -6.43 4.36
CA GLU A 261 -11.85 -6.31 3.92
C GLU A 261 -11.98 -5.37 2.71
N GLN A 262 -11.28 -4.20 2.74
CA GLN A 262 -11.27 -3.26 1.61
C GLN A 262 -10.62 -3.87 0.36
N VAL A 263 -9.51 -4.60 0.52
CA VAL A 263 -8.84 -5.30 -0.58
C VAL A 263 -9.77 -6.39 -1.16
N GLU A 264 -10.48 -7.11 -0.32
CA GLU A 264 -11.45 -8.13 -0.75
C GLU A 264 -12.59 -7.52 -1.56
N GLU A 265 -13.16 -6.41 -1.09
CA GLU A 265 -14.21 -5.67 -1.80
C GLU A 265 -13.72 -5.15 -3.16
N MET A 266 -12.52 -4.56 -3.21
CA MET A 266 -11.94 -4.05 -4.47
C MET A 266 -11.66 -5.14 -5.49
N LEU A 267 -11.32 -6.34 -5.05
CA LEU A 267 -10.99 -7.47 -5.91
C LEU A 267 -12.20 -8.35 -6.25
N ALA A 268 -13.36 -8.11 -5.65
CA ALA A 268 -14.56 -8.93 -5.87
C ALA A 268 -14.97 -9.00 -7.36
N ASP A 269 -14.84 -7.89 -8.07
CA ASP A 269 -15.16 -7.79 -9.50
C ASP A 269 -13.93 -7.97 -10.43
N PHE A 270 -12.76 -8.31 -9.87
CA PHE A 270 -11.56 -8.47 -10.69
C PHE A 270 -11.50 -9.88 -11.29
N PRO A 271 -11.51 -10.03 -12.63
CA PRO A 271 -11.72 -11.33 -13.29
C PRO A 271 -10.77 -12.46 -12.85
N LEU A 272 -9.49 -12.13 -12.60
CA LEU A 272 -8.50 -13.12 -12.18
C LEU A 272 -8.57 -13.45 -10.68
N CYS A 273 -9.26 -12.65 -9.86
CA CYS A 273 -9.32 -12.86 -8.41
C CYS A 273 -10.00 -14.20 -8.07
N GLU A 274 -11.13 -14.49 -8.71
CA GLU A 274 -11.87 -15.74 -8.52
C GLU A 274 -11.00 -16.97 -8.85
N VAL A 275 -10.26 -16.90 -9.95
CA VAL A 275 -9.32 -17.96 -10.35
C VAL A 275 -8.22 -18.16 -9.31
N LEU A 276 -7.59 -17.07 -8.85
CA LEU A 276 -6.52 -17.14 -7.86
C LEU A 276 -7.04 -17.66 -6.51
N MET A 277 -8.21 -17.23 -6.08
CA MET A 277 -8.83 -17.67 -4.82
C MET A 277 -9.26 -19.15 -4.85
N SER A 278 -9.44 -19.73 -6.03
CA SER A 278 -9.73 -21.17 -6.18
C SER A 278 -8.51 -22.05 -5.93
N MET A 279 -7.29 -21.48 -5.93
CA MET A 279 -6.06 -22.22 -5.72
C MET A 279 -5.84 -22.56 -4.23
N PRO A 280 -5.47 -23.81 -3.88
CA PRO A 280 -5.20 -24.19 -2.49
C PRO A 280 -4.10 -23.32 -1.85
N GLY A 281 -4.41 -22.71 -0.70
CA GLY A 281 -3.45 -21.87 0.05
C GLY A 281 -3.34 -20.42 -0.42
N VAL A 282 -4.07 -20.02 -1.47
CA VAL A 282 -4.15 -18.63 -1.91
C VAL A 282 -5.32 -17.96 -1.21
N GLY A 283 -5.02 -17.04 -0.29
CA GLY A 283 -5.99 -16.13 0.32
C GLY A 283 -5.95 -14.76 -0.35
N ILE A 284 -6.88 -13.87 0.02
CA ILE A 284 -7.04 -12.56 -0.61
C ILE A 284 -5.74 -11.74 -0.67
N LYS A 285 -4.93 -11.77 0.39
CA LYS A 285 -3.63 -11.05 0.41
C LYS A 285 -2.63 -11.61 -0.59
N THR A 286 -2.59 -12.94 -0.74
CA THR A 286 -1.71 -13.60 -1.72
C THR A 286 -2.21 -13.33 -3.14
N ALA A 287 -3.52 -13.39 -3.37
CA ALA A 287 -4.14 -13.03 -4.65
C ALA A 287 -3.80 -11.58 -5.03
N ALA A 288 -3.95 -10.64 -4.09
CA ALA A 288 -3.57 -9.23 -4.28
C ALA A 288 -2.10 -9.07 -4.68
N GLN A 289 -1.18 -9.75 -4.00
CA GLN A 289 0.25 -9.70 -4.32
C GLN A 289 0.57 -10.29 -5.71
N ILE A 290 -0.11 -11.37 -6.08
CA ILE A 290 0.03 -11.96 -7.42
C ILE A 290 -0.48 -10.96 -8.47
N LEU A 291 -1.67 -10.38 -8.28
CA LEU A 291 -2.23 -9.39 -9.20
C LEU A 291 -1.36 -8.15 -9.34
N LEU A 292 -0.72 -7.69 -8.26
CA LEU A 292 0.25 -6.59 -8.32
C LEU A 292 1.52 -6.95 -9.11
N ALA A 293 1.87 -8.23 -9.18
CA ALA A 293 3.04 -8.70 -9.91
C ALA A 293 2.76 -8.92 -11.40
N ILE A 294 1.57 -9.46 -11.74
CA ILE A 294 1.21 -9.88 -13.10
C ILE A 294 0.23 -8.94 -13.82
N GLY A 295 -0.31 -7.93 -13.10
CA GLY A 295 -1.35 -7.06 -13.65
C GLY A 295 -2.66 -7.80 -13.88
N ASP A 296 -3.35 -7.44 -14.95
CA ASP A 296 -4.58 -8.11 -15.41
C ASP A 296 -4.31 -9.38 -16.25
N GLY A 297 -3.05 -9.75 -16.40
CA GLY A 297 -2.63 -10.91 -17.18
C GLY A 297 -2.56 -10.69 -18.69
N SER A 298 -2.89 -9.50 -19.20
CA SER A 298 -2.87 -9.17 -20.62
C SER A 298 -1.48 -9.20 -21.27
N ASP A 299 -0.43 -9.16 -20.46
CA ASP A 299 0.97 -9.26 -20.91
C ASP A 299 1.40 -10.73 -21.24
N PHE A 300 0.53 -11.71 -20.96
CA PHE A 300 0.84 -13.13 -21.16
C PHE A 300 -0.02 -13.73 -22.29
N ASP A 301 0.59 -13.92 -23.47
CA ASP A 301 -0.11 -14.49 -24.65
C ASP A 301 -0.43 -15.98 -24.50
N SER A 302 0.26 -16.69 -23.61
CA SER A 302 0.10 -18.14 -23.40
C SER A 302 0.69 -18.60 -22.06
N ALA A 303 0.31 -19.81 -21.61
CA ALA A 303 0.86 -20.45 -20.40
C ALA A 303 2.38 -20.73 -20.45
N GLY A 304 3.03 -20.53 -21.58
CA GLY A 304 4.47 -20.71 -21.76
C GLY A 304 5.27 -19.41 -21.85
N HIS A 305 4.62 -18.28 -21.59
CA HIS A 305 5.25 -16.97 -21.60
C HIS A 305 5.81 -16.59 -20.20
#